data_4d8719f2de1ab53d80b18eb3e8221ab5
#
_entry.id   4d8719f2de1ab53d80b18eb3e8221ab5
#
_cell.length_a   1.000
_cell.length_b   1.000
_cell.length_c   1.000
_cell.angle_alpha   90.00
_cell.angle_beta   90.00
_cell.angle_gamma   90.00
#
_symmetry.space_group_name_H-M   'P 1'
#
loop_
_entity.id
_entity.type
_entity.pdbx_description
1 polymer ?
#
loop_
_entity_poly.entity_id
_entity_poly.type
_entity_poly.pdbx_seq_one_letter_code
_entity_poly.pdbx_strand_id
1 'polypeptide(L)'
;MNVQFKKGVLELCVLVLLDKKDRYGYELVQKISDQIEISEGSVYPLLRRLTKEEYFTSYLKESTEGPSRKYYQLTDKGRDYLYELVDEWNEFSRGVNQLIKEGVNNVKE
;
A
#
# COMPACT_ATOMS: atom_id res chain seq x y z
N MET A 1 5.54 2.84 -15.90
CA MET A 1 4.42 3.40 -15.13
C MET A 1 4.87 4.68 -14.45
N ASN A 2 4.02 5.69 -14.42
CA ASN A 2 4.29 7.00 -13.86
C ASN A 2 4.56 6.92 -12.35
N VAL A 3 5.55 7.69 -11.85
CA VAL A 3 5.93 7.72 -10.44
C VAL A 3 4.75 8.13 -9.53
N GLN A 4 3.97 9.10 -9.95
CA GLN A 4 2.80 9.58 -9.21
C GLN A 4 1.76 8.47 -9.04
N PHE A 5 1.51 7.73 -10.09
CA PHE A 5 0.56 6.62 -10.06
C PHE A 5 1.03 5.52 -9.09
N LYS A 6 2.32 5.16 -9.17
CA LYS A 6 2.89 4.16 -8.26
C LYS A 6 2.78 4.57 -6.80
N LYS A 7 3.01 5.86 -6.51
CA LYS A 7 2.91 6.37 -5.14
C LYS A 7 1.52 6.15 -4.56
N GLY A 8 0.48 6.51 -5.31
CA GLY A 8 -0.90 6.35 -4.86
C GLY A 8 -1.27 4.89 -4.63
N VAL A 9 -0.82 4.02 -5.52
CA VAL A 9 -1.08 2.58 -5.39
C VAL A 9 -0.34 2.00 -4.19
N LEU A 10 0.92 2.41 -3.97
CA LEU A 10 1.71 1.91 -2.85
C LEU A 10 1.11 2.33 -1.50
N GLU A 11 0.57 3.53 -1.42
CA GLU A 11 -0.12 4.03 -0.23
C GLU A 11 -1.28 3.11 0.13
N LEU A 12 -2.11 2.78 -0.85
CA LEU A 12 -3.21 1.83 -0.68
C LEU A 12 -2.70 0.46 -0.21
N CYS A 13 -1.65 -0.05 -0.83
CA CYS A 13 -1.09 -1.36 -0.47
C CYS A 13 -0.60 -1.43 0.97
N VAL A 14 0.09 -0.39 1.43
CA VAL A 14 0.59 -0.34 2.81
C VAL A 14 -0.59 -0.34 3.79
N LEU A 15 -1.59 0.49 3.53
CA LEU A 15 -2.75 0.58 4.42
C LEU A 15 -3.53 -0.73 4.48
N VAL A 16 -3.72 -1.39 3.34
CA VAL A 16 -4.41 -2.68 3.30
C VAL A 16 -3.68 -3.73 4.14
N LEU A 17 -2.36 -3.78 4.02
CA LEU A 17 -1.57 -4.76 4.77
C LEU A 17 -1.63 -4.50 6.27
N LEU A 18 -1.67 -3.23 6.69
CA LEU A 18 -1.76 -2.87 8.10
C LEU A 18 -3.15 -3.07 8.68
N ASP A 19 -4.19 -3.07 7.84
CA ASP A 19 -5.54 -3.35 8.31
C ASP A 19 -5.68 -4.78 8.84
N LYS A 20 -4.92 -5.71 8.28
CA LYS A 20 -4.95 -7.11 8.71
C LYS A 20 -4.23 -7.31 10.05
N LYS A 21 -3.06 -6.72 10.18
CA LYS A 21 -2.27 -6.81 11.42
C LYS A 21 -1.11 -5.83 11.36
N ASP A 22 -0.53 -5.55 12.52
CA ASP A 22 0.68 -4.74 12.60
C ASP A 22 1.83 -5.45 11.89
N ARG A 23 2.67 -4.67 11.21
CA ARG A 23 3.81 -5.23 10.47
C ARG A 23 4.99 -4.28 10.60
N TYR A 24 6.21 -4.83 10.52
CA TYR A 24 7.39 -3.98 10.50
C TYR A 24 7.75 -3.61 9.05
N GLY A 25 8.58 -2.55 8.90
CA GLY A 25 8.83 -1.95 7.60
C GLY A 25 9.31 -2.92 6.53
N TYR A 26 10.30 -3.75 6.85
CA TYR A 26 10.83 -4.71 5.88
C TYR A 26 9.77 -5.72 5.44
N GLU A 27 8.91 -6.14 6.36
CA GLU A 27 7.82 -7.07 6.03
C GLU A 27 6.86 -6.43 5.02
N LEU A 28 6.55 -5.14 5.18
CA LEU A 28 5.72 -4.42 4.23
C LEU A 28 6.36 -4.40 2.83
N VAL A 29 7.66 -4.13 2.78
CA VAL A 29 8.40 -4.13 1.50
C VAL A 29 8.30 -5.51 0.84
N GLN A 30 8.55 -6.57 1.60
CA GLN A 30 8.53 -7.93 1.07
C GLN A 30 7.16 -8.33 0.56
N LYS A 31 6.12 -8.04 1.35
CA LYS A 31 4.75 -8.38 0.96
C LYS A 31 4.31 -7.68 -0.32
N ILE A 32 4.67 -6.42 -0.46
CA ILE A 32 4.34 -5.66 -1.66
C ILE A 32 5.16 -6.17 -2.85
N SER A 33 6.47 -6.39 -2.64
CA SER A 33 7.37 -6.86 -3.69
C SER A 33 6.97 -8.22 -4.25
N ASP A 34 6.35 -9.06 -3.43
CA ASP A 34 5.86 -10.36 -3.90
C ASP A 34 4.77 -10.24 -4.96
N GLN A 35 4.07 -9.12 -4.99
CA GLN A 35 2.94 -8.91 -5.90
C GLN A 35 3.19 -7.85 -6.96
N ILE A 36 4.00 -6.84 -6.64
CA ILE A 36 4.22 -5.68 -7.50
C ILE A 36 5.70 -5.37 -7.55
N GLU A 37 6.23 -5.09 -8.74
CA GLU A 37 7.62 -4.68 -8.86
C GLU A 37 7.80 -3.28 -8.32
N ILE A 38 8.57 -3.16 -7.23
CA ILE A 38 8.88 -1.88 -6.59
C ILE A 38 10.34 -1.85 -6.15
N SER A 39 10.89 -0.66 -5.98
CA SER A 39 12.19 -0.50 -5.34
C SER A 39 11.96 -0.38 -3.83
N GLU A 40 12.88 -0.96 -3.07
CA GLU A 40 12.84 -0.92 -1.61
C GLU A 40 12.78 0.51 -1.09
N GLY A 41 13.51 1.42 -1.74
CA GLY A 41 13.56 2.82 -1.35
C GLY A 41 12.27 3.60 -1.54
N SER A 42 11.27 3.06 -2.23
CA SER A 42 10.01 3.79 -2.45
C SER A 42 9.03 3.64 -1.29
N VAL A 43 9.20 2.63 -0.44
CA VAL A 43 8.26 2.35 0.66
C VAL A 43 8.58 3.17 1.93
N TYR A 44 9.86 3.25 2.32
CA TYR A 44 10.24 3.90 3.58
C TYR A 44 9.87 5.39 3.67
N PRO A 45 10.08 6.21 2.63
CA PRO A 45 9.61 7.60 2.68
C PRO A 45 8.09 7.70 2.86
N LEU A 46 7.36 6.77 2.25
CA LEU A 46 5.90 6.71 2.37
C LEU A 46 5.49 6.39 3.81
N LEU A 47 6.17 5.43 4.44
CA LEU A 47 5.90 5.10 5.84
C LEU A 47 6.11 6.31 6.75
N ARG A 48 7.17 7.07 6.53
CA ARG A 48 7.44 8.28 7.31
C ARG A 48 6.33 9.31 7.14
N ARG A 49 5.91 9.56 5.91
CA ARG A 49 4.87 10.55 5.61
C ARG A 49 3.53 10.15 6.24
N LEU A 50 3.12 8.91 6.07
CA LEU A 50 1.83 8.45 6.59
C LEU A 50 1.81 8.39 8.12
N THR A 51 2.95 8.12 8.74
CA THR A 51 3.08 8.21 10.21
C THR A 51 2.90 9.64 10.66
N LYS A 52 3.55 10.58 9.98
CA LYS A 52 3.47 12.01 10.30
C LYS A 52 2.03 12.52 10.16
N GLU A 53 1.31 12.02 9.18
CA GLU A 53 -0.09 12.39 8.93
C GLU A 53 -1.07 11.63 9.83
N GLU A 54 -0.56 10.79 10.73
CA GLU A 54 -1.33 10.05 11.72
C GLU A 54 -2.27 8.99 11.16
N TYR A 55 -1.99 8.51 9.95
CA TYR A 55 -2.73 7.38 9.40
C TYR A 55 -2.31 6.07 10.05
N PHE A 56 -1.10 6.02 10.60
CA PHE A 56 -0.68 4.97 11.50
C PHE A 56 0.34 5.49 12.50
N THR A 57 0.52 4.71 13.58
CA THR A 57 1.53 4.94 14.60
C THR A 57 2.60 3.87 14.47
N SER A 58 3.70 4.05 15.18
CA SER A 58 4.77 3.07 15.17
C SER A 58 5.21 2.77 16.59
N TYR A 59 5.76 1.58 16.78
CA TYR A 59 6.35 1.16 18.06
C TYR A 59 7.49 0.19 17.79
N LEU A 60 8.41 0.09 18.76
CA LEU A 60 9.50 -0.85 18.66
C LEU A 60 9.12 -2.16 19.33
N LYS A 61 9.48 -3.26 18.72
CA LYS A 61 9.28 -4.60 19.25
C LYS A 61 10.61 -5.32 19.29
N GLU A 62 10.96 -5.88 20.44
CA GLU A 62 12.20 -6.62 20.58
C GLU A 62 12.19 -7.87 19.70
N SER A 63 13.36 -8.18 19.16
CA SER A 63 13.57 -9.37 18.34
C SER A 63 14.62 -10.24 19.01
N THR A 64 14.37 -11.55 19.08
CA THR A 64 15.32 -12.51 19.65
C THR A 64 16.52 -12.73 18.72
N GLU A 65 16.42 -12.31 17.47
CA GLU A 65 17.45 -12.58 16.45
C GLU A 65 18.20 -11.35 15.96
N GLY A 66 18.05 -10.22 16.64
CA GLY A 66 18.71 -9.00 16.20
C GLY A 66 18.18 -7.77 16.90
N PRO A 67 18.41 -6.58 16.32
CA PRO A 67 17.93 -5.33 16.90
C PRO A 67 16.40 -5.26 16.87
N SER A 68 15.85 -4.40 17.74
CA SER A 68 14.42 -4.16 17.78
C SER A 68 13.90 -3.72 16.42
N ARG A 69 12.69 -4.16 16.08
CA ARG A 69 12.03 -3.82 14.82
C ARG A 69 10.95 -2.79 15.02
N LYS A 70 10.85 -1.86 14.09
CA LYS A 70 9.82 -0.83 14.14
C LYS A 70 8.56 -1.34 13.44
N TYR A 71 7.52 -1.54 14.22
CA TYR A 71 6.21 -1.98 13.73
C TYR A 71 5.30 -0.78 13.51
N TYR A 72 4.38 -0.93 12.57
CA TYR A 72 3.38 0.08 12.26
C TYR A 72 1.99 -0.46 12.56
N GLN A 73 1.14 0.40 13.08
CA GLN A 73 -0.23 0.04 13.45
C GLN A 73 -1.19 1.07 12.88
N LEU A 74 -2.22 0.59 12.19
CA LEU A 74 -3.21 1.46 11.58
C LEU A 74 -4.05 2.16 12.66
N THR A 75 -4.28 3.46 12.49
CA THR A 75 -5.15 4.23 13.37
C THR A 75 -6.58 4.20 12.83
N ASP A 76 -7.54 4.69 13.61
CA ASP A 76 -8.92 4.82 13.11
C ASP A 76 -8.99 5.77 11.93
N LYS A 77 -8.24 6.87 11.98
CA LYS A 77 -8.10 7.79 10.85
C LYS A 77 -7.55 7.08 9.62
N GLY A 78 -6.55 6.24 9.81
CA GLY A 78 -5.96 5.45 8.72
C GLY A 78 -6.95 4.47 8.13
N ARG A 79 -7.77 3.84 8.96
CA ARG A 79 -8.77 2.90 8.47
C ARG A 79 -9.84 3.59 7.63
N ASP A 80 -10.30 4.76 8.06
CA ASP A 80 -11.26 5.54 7.29
C ASP A 80 -10.68 5.93 5.94
N TYR A 81 -9.43 6.37 5.94
CA TYR A 81 -8.71 6.73 4.72
C TYR A 81 -8.54 5.51 3.81
N LEU A 82 -8.21 4.35 4.38
CA LEU A 82 -8.10 3.11 3.63
C LEU A 82 -9.39 2.79 2.87
N TYR A 83 -10.53 2.89 3.54
CA TYR A 83 -11.80 2.58 2.91
C TYR A 83 -12.11 3.53 1.75
N GLU A 84 -11.78 4.81 1.89
CA GLU A 84 -11.91 5.76 0.78
C GLU A 84 -11.04 5.37 -0.40
N LEU A 85 -9.79 4.99 -0.14
CA LEU A 85 -8.86 4.60 -1.20
C LEU A 85 -9.29 3.31 -1.90
N VAL A 86 -9.82 2.36 -1.15
CA VAL A 86 -10.32 1.10 -1.72
C VAL A 86 -11.48 1.39 -2.68
N ASP A 87 -12.42 2.24 -2.26
CA ASP A 87 -13.56 2.61 -3.10
C ASP A 87 -13.11 3.32 -4.37
N GLU A 88 -12.17 4.26 -4.24
CA GLU A 88 -11.62 4.99 -5.38
C GLU A 88 -10.91 4.04 -6.35
N TRP A 89 -10.11 3.12 -5.80
CA TRP A 89 -9.42 2.14 -6.63
C TRP A 89 -10.38 1.23 -7.37
N ASN A 90 -11.40 0.72 -6.68
CA ASN A 90 -12.37 -0.17 -7.28
C ASN A 90 -13.14 0.51 -8.41
N GLU A 91 -13.53 1.76 -8.21
CA GLU A 91 -14.22 2.52 -9.25
C GLU A 91 -13.31 2.81 -10.44
N PHE A 92 -12.08 3.24 -10.15
CA PHE A 92 -11.09 3.54 -11.19
C PHE A 92 -10.74 2.29 -12.00
N SER A 93 -10.40 1.20 -11.33
CA SER A 93 -10.00 -0.03 -11.99
C SER A 93 -11.14 -0.66 -12.78
N ARG A 94 -12.37 -0.56 -12.27
CA ARG A 94 -13.54 -1.04 -13.00
C ARG A 94 -13.69 -0.31 -14.33
N GLY A 95 -13.53 1.03 -14.32
CA GLY A 95 -13.61 1.82 -15.54
C GLY A 95 -12.52 1.48 -16.52
N VAL A 96 -11.28 1.37 -16.04
CA VAL A 96 -10.15 0.99 -16.90
C VAL A 96 -10.34 -0.40 -17.48
N ASN A 97 -10.75 -1.36 -16.66
CA ASN A 97 -10.98 -2.73 -17.13
C ASN A 97 -12.10 -2.80 -18.18
N GLN A 98 -13.13 -1.98 -18.01
CA GLN A 98 -14.21 -1.91 -19.00
C GLN A 98 -13.70 -1.39 -20.35
N LEU A 99 -12.88 -0.34 -20.33
CA LEU A 99 -12.28 0.20 -21.53
C LEU A 99 -11.35 -0.80 -22.22
N ILE A 100 -10.55 -1.52 -21.43
CA ILE A 100 -9.65 -2.56 -21.95
C ILE A 100 -10.47 -3.66 -22.61
N LYS A 101 -11.54 -4.10 -21.96
CA LYS A 101 -12.42 -5.15 -22.47
C LYS A 101 -13.04 -4.76 -23.81
N GLU A 102 -13.55 -3.53 -23.90
CA GLU A 102 -14.15 -3.04 -25.15
C GLU A 102 -13.11 -2.92 -26.26
N GLY A 103 -11.96 -2.29 -25.97
CA GLY A 103 -10.92 -2.05 -26.95
C GLY A 103 -10.23 -3.32 -27.43
N VAL A 104 -9.73 -4.11 -26.49
CA VAL A 104 -8.96 -5.31 -26.81
C VAL A 104 -9.83 -6.38 -27.46
N ASN A 105 -11.03 -6.60 -26.93
CA ASN A 105 -11.93 -7.59 -27.49
C ASN A 105 -12.37 -7.22 -28.93
N ASN A 106 -12.61 -5.94 -29.17
CA ASN A 106 -12.98 -5.47 -30.50
C ASN A 106 -11.84 -5.67 -31.52
N VAL A 107 -10.60 -5.48 -31.07
CA VAL A 107 -9.43 -5.69 -31.93
C VAL A 107 -9.31 -7.17 -32.32
N LYS A 108 -9.68 -8.07 -31.46
CA LYS A 108 -9.60 -9.50 -31.70
C LYS A 108 -10.71 -10.05 -32.58
N GLU A 109 -11.77 -9.31 -32.75
CA GLU A 109 -12.86 -9.66 -33.65
C GLU A 109 -12.52 -9.29 -35.09
#